data_3ed9888161e8db092fa7ba4ef68e28fa
#
_entry.id   3ed9888161e8db092fa7ba4ef68e28fa
#
_cell.length_a   1.000
_cell.length_b   1.000
_cell.length_c   1.000
_cell.angle_alpha   90.00
_cell.angle_beta   90.00
_cell.angle_gamma   90.00
#
_symmetry.space_group_name_H-M   'P 1'
#
loop_
_entity.id
_entity.type
_entity.pdbx_description
1 polymer ?
#
loop_
_entity_poly.entity_id
_entity_poly.type
_entity_poly.pdbx_seq_one_letter_code
_entity_poly.pdbx_strand_id
1 'polypeptide(L)'
;MQEIKNINKGPITYEDWYDLGYTLVPCEAGRPTVKKWSDPSFKITKEEWKNKYSDKEIGLRLDNTVDLDLDNSRAKVFANKYLTNCGTISGREHNPASHYWWKGKLLAQKFSLPNELKRYVEHAVHGQCLCEIRSTETCYTIVPGSLHSKDREYVRWEKYGGFNEYVGNLNKILRKIALATALSILYAPKGQRDEYCTAVAGVLIKQTDWDDNEINDFIYDIAVESNDDESENRKNKGSTTRKSKKPFGMPKLA
;
A
#
# COMPACT_ATOMS: atom_id res chain seq x y z
N MET A 1 -30.15 2.36 -15.69
CA MET A 1 -29.17 1.50 -15.02
C MET A 1 -28.17 1.03 -16.06
N GLN A 2 -26.97 1.59 -16.08
CA GLN A 2 -25.90 1.09 -16.96
C GLN A 2 -25.43 -0.25 -16.40
N GLU A 3 -25.53 -1.30 -17.20
CA GLU A 3 -24.86 -2.57 -16.91
C GLU A 3 -23.36 -2.33 -16.79
N ILE A 4 -22.84 -2.41 -15.59
CA ILE A 4 -21.39 -2.46 -15.36
C ILE A 4 -20.93 -3.77 -16.01
N LYS A 5 -20.31 -3.69 -17.18
CA LYS A 5 -19.65 -4.83 -17.81
C LYS A 5 -18.61 -5.38 -16.83
N ASN A 6 -18.91 -6.53 -16.31
CA ASN A 6 -18.16 -7.24 -15.27
C ASN A 6 -16.85 -7.78 -15.89
N ILE A 7 -15.81 -6.95 -15.94
CA ILE A 7 -14.51 -7.29 -16.56
C ILE A 7 -13.68 -8.19 -15.62
N ASN A 8 -14.04 -8.27 -14.31
CA ASN A 8 -13.33 -9.07 -13.32
C ASN A 8 -14.33 -9.75 -12.37
N LYS A 9 -14.56 -11.04 -12.58
CA LYS A 9 -15.52 -11.85 -11.81
C LYS A 9 -14.98 -12.26 -10.43
N GLY A 10 -14.62 -11.28 -9.60
CA GLY A 10 -14.29 -11.54 -8.19
C GLY A 10 -15.55 -11.57 -7.30
N PRO A 11 -15.44 -12.05 -6.05
CA PRO A 11 -16.53 -12.06 -5.08
C PRO A 11 -17.00 -10.64 -4.78
N ILE A 12 -18.31 -10.41 -4.79
CA ILE A 12 -18.94 -9.10 -4.52
C ILE A 12 -20.15 -9.18 -3.57
N THR A 13 -20.61 -10.37 -3.24
CA THR A 13 -21.67 -10.59 -2.26
C THR A 13 -21.12 -11.29 -1.03
N TYR A 14 -21.83 -11.20 0.09
CA TYR A 14 -21.40 -11.92 1.29
C TYR A 14 -21.44 -13.45 1.07
N GLU A 15 -22.36 -13.94 0.22
CA GLU A 15 -22.44 -15.34 -0.16
C GLU A 15 -21.17 -15.79 -0.89
N ASP A 16 -20.71 -14.99 -1.87
CA ASP A 16 -19.49 -15.29 -2.63
C ASP A 16 -18.29 -15.43 -1.70
N TRP A 17 -18.10 -14.46 -0.81
CA TRP A 17 -17.02 -14.45 0.15
C TRP A 17 -17.09 -15.62 1.13
N TYR A 18 -18.30 -15.91 1.59
CA TYR A 18 -18.55 -17.00 2.51
C TYR A 18 -18.26 -18.36 1.86
N ASP A 19 -18.67 -18.55 0.59
CA ASP A 19 -18.46 -19.80 -0.17
C ASP A 19 -16.97 -20.04 -0.48
N LEU A 20 -16.17 -18.99 -0.53
CA LEU A 20 -14.72 -19.06 -0.60
C LEU A 20 -14.06 -19.39 0.76
N GLY A 21 -14.84 -19.52 1.85
CA GLY A 21 -14.35 -19.91 3.16
C GLY A 21 -13.75 -18.79 4.00
N TYR A 22 -13.99 -17.53 3.64
CA TYR A 22 -13.48 -16.39 4.41
C TYR A 22 -14.33 -16.09 5.65
N THR A 23 -13.70 -15.52 6.66
CA THR A 23 -14.37 -15.01 7.85
C THR A 23 -14.81 -13.57 7.61
N LEU A 24 -16.13 -13.35 7.65
CA LEU A 24 -16.72 -12.03 7.41
C LEU A 24 -17.04 -11.32 8.72
N VAL A 25 -16.83 -10.00 8.72
CA VAL A 25 -17.10 -9.11 9.84
C VAL A 25 -18.08 -8.03 9.38
N PRO A 26 -19.29 -7.94 9.93
CA PRO A 26 -20.21 -6.87 9.58
C PRO A 26 -19.71 -5.54 10.10
N CYS A 27 -19.62 -4.57 9.20
CA CYS A 27 -19.10 -3.26 9.49
C CYS A 27 -20.12 -2.15 9.20
N GLU A 28 -19.93 -1.02 9.86
CA GLU A 28 -20.66 0.22 9.62
C GLU A 28 -19.70 1.38 9.79
N ALA A 29 -19.71 2.32 8.87
CA ALA A 29 -18.74 3.42 8.82
C ALA A 29 -17.27 2.93 8.87
N GLY A 30 -16.98 1.79 8.21
CA GLY A 30 -15.67 1.17 8.19
C GLY A 30 -15.26 0.51 9.51
N ARG A 31 -16.19 0.30 10.47
CA ARG A 31 -15.90 -0.27 11.79
C ARG A 31 -16.74 -1.50 12.06
N PRO A 32 -16.18 -2.56 12.71
CA PRO A 32 -16.95 -3.72 13.11
C PRO A 32 -18.13 -3.35 14.02
N THR A 33 -19.29 -3.89 13.73
CA THR A 33 -20.50 -3.72 14.55
C THR A 33 -20.65 -4.80 15.62
N VAL A 34 -19.80 -5.81 15.58
CA VAL A 34 -19.80 -6.95 16.50
C VAL A 34 -18.58 -6.97 17.39
N LYS A 35 -18.74 -7.39 18.64
CA LYS A 35 -17.65 -7.57 19.60
C LYS A 35 -16.90 -8.88 19.32
N LYS A 36 -15.64 -8.95 19.76
CA LYS A 36 -14.79 -10.16 19.65
C LYS A 36 -14.62 -10.71 18.23
N TRP A 37 -14.79 -9.87 17.22
CA TRP A 37 -14.61 -10.28 15.83
C TRP A 37 -13.18 -10.80 15.53
N SER A 38 -12.17 -10.39 16.31
CA SER A 38 -10.78 -10.84 16.22
C SER A 38 -10.50 -12.16 16.96
N ASP A 39 -11.48 -12.72 17.67
CA ASP A 39 -11.33 -14.02 18.30
C ASP A 39 -11.21 -15.11 17.22
N PRO A 40 -10.23 -16.04 17.33
CA PRO A 40 -10.08 -17.13 16.34
C PRO A 40 -11.33 -17.99 16.15
N SER A 41 -12.17 -18.10 17.20
CA SER A 41 -13.42 -18.86 17.14
C SER A 41 -14.59 -18.08 16.53
N PHE A 42 -14.42 -16.78 16.27
CA PHE A 42 -15.47 -15.94 15.72
C PHE A 42 -15.91 -16.40 14.33
N LYS A 43 -17.19 -16.64 14.19
CA LYS A 43 -17.85 -16.96 12.91
C LYS A 43 -19.28 -16.45 12.95
N ILE A 44 -19.74 -15.95 11.82
CA ILE A 44 -21.15 -15.62 11.57
C ILE A 44 -21.64 -16.57 10.48
N THR A 45 -22.78 -17.19 10.63
CA THR A 45 -23.35 -18.07 9.60
C THR A 45 -23.94 -17.24 8.44
N LYS A 46 -24.10 -17.86 7.26
CA LYS A 46 -24.80 -17.23 6.12
C LYS A 46 -26.21 -16.75 6.51
N GLU A 47 -26.95 -17.59 7.25
CA GLU A 47 -28.27 -17.27 7.68
C GLU A 47 -28.29 -16.11 8.68
N GLU A 48 -27.37 -16.10 9.64
CA GLU A 48 -27.24 -14.98 10.58
C GLU A 48 -26.87 -13.69 9.84
N TRP A 49 -25.94 -13.74 8.88
CA TRP A 49 -25.61 -12.57 8.06
C TRP A 49 -26.84 -12.04 7.34
N LYS A 50 -27.55 -12.91 6.61
CA LYS A 50 -28.77 -12.56 5.87
C LYS A 50 -29.83 -11.91 6.75
N ASN A 51 -30.04 -12.42 7.96
CA ASN A 51 -31.10 -11.96 8.83
C ASN A 51 -30.77 -10.70 9.63
N LYS A 52 -29.46 -10.45 9.94
CA LYS A 52 -29.04 -9.37 10.85
C LYS A 52 -28.13 -8.33 10.23
N TYR A 53 -27.41 -8.68 9.17
CA TYR A 53 -26.30 -7.86 8.66
C TYR A 53 -26.36 -7.64 7.14
N SER A 54 -27.49 -7.92 6.50
CA SER A 54 -27.64 -7.83 5.04
C SER A 54 -27.44 -6.41 4.49
N ASP A 55 -27.60 -5.39 5.34
CA ASP A 55 -27.40 -3.97 5.04
C ASP A 55 -26.00 -3.45 5.42
N LYS A 56 -25.15 -4.30 5.99
CA LYS A 56 -23.83 -3.89 6.50
C LYS A 56 -22.73 -4.02 5.44
N GLU A 57 -21.70 -3.20 5.61
CA GLU A 57 -20.45 -3.35 4.87
C GLU A 57 -19.81 -4.71 5.18
N ILE A 58 -19.21 -5.32 4.16
CA ILE A 58 -18.53 -6.61 4.29
C ILE A 58 -17.07 -6.33 4.65
N GLY A 59 -16.72 -6.56 5.90
CA GLY A 59 -15.32 -6.64 6.34
C GLY A 59 -14.80 -8.05 6.14
N LEU A 60 -13.66 -8.20 5.49
CA LEU A 60 -12.93 -9.47 5.40
C LEU A 60 -11.90 -9.54 6.51
N ARG A 61 -11.97 -10.53 7.40
CA ARG A 61 -10.90 -10.79 8.39
C ARG A 61 -9.69 -11.43 7.70
N LEU A 62 -8.50 -10.94 8.01
CA LEU A 62 -7.29 -11.28 7.26
C LEU A 62 -6.53 -12.48 7.84
N ASP A 63 -7.22 -13.57 8.12
CA ASP A 63 -6.68 -14.79 8.77
C ASP A 63 -5.49 -15.41 8.01
N ASN A 64 -5.56 -15.41 6.68
CA ASN A 64 -4.52 -15.92 5.78
C ASN A 64 -4.45 -15.10 4.50
N THR A 65 -4.58 -13.80 4.66
CA THR A 65 -4.62 -12.83 3.56
C THR A 65 -3.79 -11.63 3.95
N VAL A 66 -3.02 -11.12 3.01
CA VAL A 66 -2.26 -9.88 3.12
C VAL A 66 -2.97 -8.83 2.29
N ASP A 67 -3.30 -7.72 2.92
CA ASP A 67 -3.76 -6.49 2.30
C ASP A 67 -2.71 -5.40 2.49
N LEU A 68 -2.19 -4.88 1.40
CA LEU A 68 -1.41 -3.65 1.40
C LEU A 68 -2.35 -2.47 1.16
N ASP A 69 -2.59 -1.69 2.19
CA ASP A 69 -3.43 -0.50 2.16
C ASP A 69 -2.60 0.75 1.85
N LEU A 70 -2.97 1.44 0.77
CA LEU A 70 -2.27 2.59 0.19
C LEU A 70 -3.18 3.80 0.15
N ASP A 71 -3.22 4.55 1.22
CA ASP A 71 -3.96 5.82 1.26
C ASP A 71 -3.19 7.01 0.64
N ASN A 72 -1.87 6.88 0.50
CA ASN A 72 -1.01 7.93 -0.05
C ASN A 72 -0.90 7.81 -1.58
N SER A 73 -1.16 8.88 -2.32
CA SER A 73 -1.11 8.88 -3.80
C SER A 73 0.27 8.50 -4.35
N ARG A 74 1.36 8.99 -3.76
CA ARG A 74 2.73 8.64 -4.19
C ARG A 74 3.05 7.18 -3.89
N ALA A 75 2.56 6.64 -2.77
CA ALA A 75 2.71 5.22 -2.47
C ALA A 75 2.08 4.33 -3.54
N LYS A 76 0.93 4.73 -4.11
CA LYS A 76 0.28 4.02 -5.22
C LYS A 76 1.12 4.04 -6.49
N VAL A 77 1.76 5.18 -6.81
CA VAL A 77 2.66 5.28 -7.97
C VAL A 77 3.82 4.28 -7.82
N PHE A 78 4.47 4.25 -6.66
CA PHE A 78 5.55 3.29 -6.40
C PHE A 78 5.05 1.83 -6.32
N ALA A 79 3.86 1.60 -5.78
CA ALA A 79 3.26 0.26 -5.77
C ALA A 79 3.00 -0.24 -7.18
N ASN A 80 2.40 0.57 -8.06
CA ASN A 80 2.20 0.22 -9.46
C ASN A 80 3.52 -0.13 -10.18
N LYS A 81 4.60 0.54 -9.81
CA LYS A 81 5.91 0.29 -10.39
C LYS A 81 6.59 -0.97 -9.86
N TYR A 82 6.51 -1.21 -8.55
CA TYR A 82 7.28 -2.29 -7.91
C TYR A 82 6.48 -3.58 -7.70
N LEU A 83 5.14 -3.52 -7.80
CA LEU A 83 4.23 -4.66 -7.63
C LEU A 83 3.55 -5.06 -8.96
N THR A 84 4.31 -5.06 -10.05
CA THR A 84 3.81 -5.34 -11.40
C THR A 84 3.08 -6.68 -11.54
N ASN A 85 3.41 -7.65 -10.69
CA ASN A 85 2.84 -9.00 -10.70
C ASN A 85 1.66 -9.19 -9.72
N CYS A 86 1.14 -8.13 -9.10
CA CYS A 86 -0.04 -8.27 -8.26
C CYS A 86 -1.25 -8.64 -9.11
N GLY A 87 -1.86 -9.79 -8.79
CA GLY A 87 -3.00 -10.34 -9.51
C GLY A 87 -4.33 -9.74 -9.09
N THR A 88 -4.41 -9.16 -7.89
CA THR A 88 -5.67 -8.74 -7.28
C THR A 88 -5.53 -7.37 -6.64
N ILE A 89 -6.33 -6.42 -7.14
CA ILE A 89 -6.30 -5.02 -6.73
C ILE A 89 -7.74 -4.54 -6.58
N SER A 90 -8.02 -3.83 -5.49
CA SER A 90 -9.31 -3.18 -5.26
C SER A 90 -9.15 -1.72 -4.87
N GLY A 91 -10.24 -0.98 -4.98
CA GLY A 91 -10.29 0.42 -4.61
C GLY A 91 -11.70 0.98 -4.72
N ARG A 92 -11.80 2.29 -4.73
CA ARG A 92 -13.02 3.07 -4.92
C ARG A 92 -12.81 4.08 -6.03
N GLU A 93 -13.83 4.71 -6.50
CA GLU A 93 -13.73 5.67 -7.61
C GLU A 93 -12.77 6.84 -7.29
N HIS A 94 -12.94 7.46 -6.13
CA HIS A 94 -12.05 8.54 -5.67
C HIS A 94 -10.74 8.07 -5.02
N ASN A 95 -10.61 6.77 -4.75
CA ASN A 95 -9.38 6.17 -4.23
C ASN A 95 -9.06 4.85 -4.95
N PRO A 96 -8.75 4.90 -6.27
CA PRO A 96 -8.47 3.71 -7.05
C PRO A 96 -7.15 3.07 -6.61
N ALA A 97 -7.04 1.75 -6.84
CA ALA A 97 -5.85 0.94 -6.54
C ALA A 97 -5.30 1.17 -5.12
N SER A 98 -6.21 1.23 -4.14
CA SER A 98 -5.82 1.47 -2.75
C SER A 98 -5.48 0.20 -1.98
N HIS A 99 -5.85 -0.98 -2.49
CA HIS A 99 -5.61 -2.25 -1.83
C HIS A 99 -5.02 -3.27 -2.81
N TYR A 100 -3.90 -3.88 -2.42
CA TYR A 100 -3.22 -4.96 -3.15
C TYR A 100 -3.24 -6.21 -2.30
N TRP A 101 -3.63 -7.35 -2.90
CA TRP A 101 -4.02 -8.54 -2.16
C TRP A 101 -3.18 -9.77 -2.50
N TRP A 102 -2.80 -10.51 -1.47
CA TRP A 102 -2.13 -11.80 -1.58
C TRP A 102 -2.66 -12.80 -0.54
N LYS A 103 -2.47 -14.07 -0.83
CA LYS A 103 -2.62 -15.14 0.15
C LYS A 103 -1.35 -15.24 1.00
N GLY A 104 -1.50 -15.48 2.29
CA GLY A 104 -0.40 -15.71 3.22
C GLY A 104 -0.52 -14.88 4.48
N LYS A 105 0.56 -14.88 5.26
CA LYS A 105 0.66 -14.14 6.52
C LYS A 105 1.93 -13.31 6.53
N LEU A 106 1.81 -12.06 6.90
CA LEU A 106 2.93 -11.17 7.18
C LEU A 106 2.71 -10.51 8.54
N LEU A 107 3.78 -9.96 9.10
CA LEU A 107 3.66 -9.10 10.27
C LEU A 107 2.91 -7.82 9.86
N ALA A 108 1.77 -7.57 10.50
CA ALA A 108 1.03 -6.32 10.31
C ALA A 108 1.94 -5.14 10.71
N GLN A 109 2.06 -4.16 9.82
CA GLN A 109 2.97 -3.04 10.01
C GLN A 109 2.44 -1.79 9.32
N LYS A 110 2.50 -0.67 10.03
CA LYS A 110 2.17 0.65 9.51
C LYS A 110 3.44 1.48 9.32
N PHE A 111 3.61 2.02 8.13
CA PHE A 111 4.70 2.95 7.82
C PHE A 111 4.14 4.37 7.81
N SER A 112 4.75 5.22 8.62
CA SER A 112 4.31 6.61 8.76
C SER A 112 5.50 7.54 8.86
N LEU A 113 5.34 8.78 8.43
CA LEU A 113 6.34 9.80 8.72
C LEU A 113 6.33 10.15 10.21
N PRO A 114 7.49 10.45 10.79
CA PRO A 114 7.60 11.00 12.15
C PRO A 114 6.77 12.28 12.31
N ASN A 115 6.33 12.54 13.55
CA ASN A 115 5.49 13.71 13.84
C ASN A 115 6.15 15.04 13.45
N GLU A 116 7.45 15.13 13.59
CA GLU A 116 8.27 16.31 13.27
C GLU A 116 8.24 16.64 11.77
N LEU A 117 7.99 15.63 10.95
CA LEU A 117 7.94 15.76 9.50
C LEU A 117 6.51 15.95 8.96
N LYS A 118 5.50 16.05 9.84
CA LYS A 118 4.09 16.27 9.44
C LYS A 118 3.90 17.48 8.54
N ARG A 119 4.63 18.56 8.80
CA ARG A 119 4.55 19.82 8.03
C ARG A 119 4.84 19.66 6.53
N TYR A 120 5.56 18.58 6.14
CA TYR A 120 5.85 18.29 4.74
C TYR A 120 4.75 17.49 4.04
N VAL A 121 3.71 17.10 4.77
CA VAL A 121 2.60 16.25 4.29
C VAL A 121 1.29 17.05 4.16
N GLU A 122 1.33 18.38 4.23
CA GLU A 122 0.16 19.28 4.29
C GLU A 122 -0.88 19.09 3.17
N HIS A 123 -0.54 18.37 2.12
CA HIS A 123 -1.45 18.06 1.01
C HIS A 123 -1.70 16.55 0.82
N ALA A 124 -1.22 15.70 1.72
CA ALA A 124 -1.54 14.28 1.65
C ALA A 124 -2.95 14.03 2.19
N VAL A 125 -3.83 13.60 1.33
CA VAL A 125 -5.28 13.41 1.55
C VAL A 125 -5.60 12.51 2.77
N HIS A 126 -4.65 11.72 3.27
CA HIS A 126 -4.84 10.73 4.34
C HIS A 126 -3.75 10.72 5.42
N GLY A 127 -3.19 11.89 5.76
CA GLY A 127 -2.30 12.01 6.92
C GLY A 127 -0.91 11.41 6.73
N GLN A 128 -0.27 11.02 7.85
CA GLN A 128 1.13 10.58 7.90
C GLN A 128 1.34 9.14 7.41
N CYS A 129 0.29 8.36 7.22
CA CYS A 129 0.41 6.98 6.76
C CYS A 129 0.91 6.95 5.32
N LEU A 130 2.05 6.29 5.11
CA LEU A 130 2.62 6.07 3.79
C LEU A 130 2.01 4.84 3.15
N CYS A 131 2.01 3.73 3.89
CA CYS A 131 1.33 2.50 3.56
C CYS A 131 1.16 1.64 4.81
N GLU A 132 0.21 0.71 4.77
CA GLU A 132 -0.06 -0.21 5.88
C GLU A 132 -0.15 -1.65 5.36
N ILE A 133 0.55 -2.58 6.02
CA ILE A 133 0.39 -4.01 5.82
C ILE A 133 -0.63 -4.49 6.84
N ARG A 134 -1.76 -4.98 6.36
CA ARG A 134 -2.77 -5.64 7.17
C ARG A 134 -2.73 -7.14 6.89
N SER A 135 -2.53 -7.93 7.91
CA SER A 135 -2.46 -9.39 7.78
C SER A 135 -2.52 -9.95 9.20
N THR A 136 -3.49 -10.59 9.58
CA THR A 136 -3.71 -11.36 10.82
C THR A 136 -5.19 -11.32 11.19
N GLU A 137 -5.61 -12.18 12.10
CA GLU A 137 -6.98 -12.22 12.65
C GLU A 137 -7.40 -10.94 13.40
N THR A 138 -6.45 -10.08 13.74
CA THR A 138 -6.72 -8.77 14.36
C THR A 138 -6.89 -7.64 13.33
N CYS A 139 -6.80 -7.97 12.05
CA CYS A 139 -6.99 -7.03 10.95
C CYS A 139 -8.21 -7.42 10.10
N TYR A 140 -8.86 -6.42 9.55
CA TYR A 140 -9.92 -6.59 8.56
C TYR A 140 -9.84 -5.46 7.52
N THR A 141 -10.42 -5.69 6.37
CA THR A 141 -10.54 -4.68 5.30
C THR A 141 -11.93 -4.75 4.69
N ILE A 142 -12.52 -3.60 4.39
CA ILE A 142 -13.79 -3.53 3.67
C ILE A 142 -13.56 -3.95 2.21
N VAL A 143 -14.32 -4.93 1.75
CA VAL A 143 -14.08 -5.59 0.45
C VAL A 143 -15.11 -5.21 -0.61
N PRO A 144 -14.81 -5.50 -1.90
CA PRO A 144 -15.72 -5.30 -3.01
C PRO A 144 -17.12 -5.89 -2.78
N GLY A 145 -18.11 -5.12 -3.23
CA GLY A 145 -19.53 -5.37 -2.96
C GLY A 145 -20.10 -4.50 -1.84
N SER A 146 -19.24 -3.92 -1.00
CA SER A 146 -19.66 -3.00 0.06
C SER A 146 -19.81 -1.57 -0.43
N LEU A 147 -20.87 -0.90 0.00
CA LEU A 147 -20.97 0.55 -0.11
C LEU A 147 -20.20 1.18 1.07
N HIS A 148 -19.07 1.83 0.76
CA HIS A 148 -18.28 2.50 1.78
C HIS A 148 -19.03 3.71 2.34
N SER A 149 -19.37 3.66 3.62
CA SER A 149 -20.33 4.59 4.23
C SER A 149 -19.83 6.04 4.30
N LYS A 150 -18.52 6.28 4.38
CA LYS A 150 -17.98 7.65 4.39
C LYS A 150 -18.18 8.37 3.08
N ASP A 151 -17.84 7.70 1.98
CA ASP A 151 -17.75 8.34 0.65
C ASP A 151 -18.98 7.99 -0.19
N ARG A 152 -19.81 7.03 0.28
CA ARG A 152 -20.96 6.48 -0.43
C ARG A 152 -20.59 5.91 -1.81
N GLU A 153 -19.42 5.32 -1.89
CA GLU A 153 -18.88 4.68 -3.08
C GLU A 153 -18.77 3.18 -2.87
N TYR A 154 -19.04 2.41 -3.92
CA TYR A 154 -18.81 0.99 -3.87
C TYR A 154 -17.31 0.67 -3.91
N VAL A 155 -16.87 -0.18 -2.99
CA VAL A 155 -15.59 -0.86 -3.12
C VAL A 155 -15.70 -1.84 -4.27
N ARG A 156 -14.73 -1.81 -5.20
CA ARG A 156 -14.76 -2.61 -6.44
C ARG A 156 -13.42 -3.25 -6.72
N TRP A 157 -13.45 -4.33 -7.48
CA TRP A 157 -12.25 -4.89 -8.07
C TRP A 157 -11.81 -4.04 -9.26
N GLU A 158 -10.55 -3.68 -9.28
CA GLU A 158 -9.90 -3.13 -10.47
C GLU A 158 -9.20 -4.23 -11.26
N LYS A 159 -8.69 -5.23 -10.53
CA LYS A 159 -8.15 -6.46 -11.08
C LYS A 159 -8.45 -7.59 -10.10
N TYR A 160 -8.90 -8.73 -10.61
CA TYR A 160 -9.12 -9.91 -9.79
C TYR A 160 -8.57 -11.16 -10.48
N GLY A 161 -7.49 -11.72 -9.91
CA GLY A 161 -6.88 -12.99 -10.33
C GLY A 161 -6.83 -14.03 -9.21
N GLY A 162 -7.66 -13.82 -8.16
CA GLY A 162 -7.61 -14.62 -6.93
C GLY A 162 -6.46 -14.16 -6.01
N PHE A 163 -6.51 -14.60 -4.76
CA PHE A 163 -5.44 -14.32 -3.79
C PHE A 163 -4.35 -15.37 -3.95
N ASN A 164 -3.32 -15.03 -4.71
CA ASN A 164 -2.17 -15.88 -4.95
C ASN A 164 -1.05 -15.58 -3.95
N GLU A 165 -0.20 -16.55 -3.67
CA GLU A 165 0.99 -16.32 -2.86
C GLU A 165 1.95 -15.37 -3.59
N TYR A 166 2.60 -14.48 -2.85
CA TYR A 166 3.62 -13.61 -3.42
C TYR A 166 4.89 -14.41 -3.67
N VAL A 167 5.40 -14.32 -4.89
CA VAL A 167 6.69 -14.92 -5.25
C VAL A 167 7.81 -13.89 -5.00
N GLY A 168 8.68 -14.18 -4.04
CA GLY A 168 9.79 -13.29 -3.66
C GLY A 168 9.67 -12.76 -2.24
N ASN A 169 10.36 -11.65 -1.95
CA ASN A 169 10.34 -11.03 -0.63
C ASN A 169 9.40 -9.81 -0.60
N LEU A 170 8.12 -10.05 -0.31
CA LEU A 170 7.11 -9.01 -0.26
C LEU A 170 7.47 -7.92 0.78
N ASN A 171 8.00 -8.28 1.94
CA ASN A 171 8.44 -7.31 2.95
C ASN A 171 9.52 -6.35 2.42
N LYS A 172 10.49 -6.83 1.62
CA LYS A 172 11.53 -5.97 1.01
C LYS A 172 10.88 -4.96 0.08
N ILE A 173 9.93 -5.38 -0.75
CA ILE A 173 9.21 -4.50 -1.69
C ILE A 173 8.34 -3.48 -0.96
N LEU A 174 7.60 -3.90 0.07
CA LEU A 174 6.73 -2.99 0.83
C LEU A 174 7.54 -1.91 1.57
N ARG A 175 8.69 -2.28 2.13
CA ARG A 175 9.63 -1.29 2.71
C ARG A 175 10.21 -0.35 1.66
N LYS A 176 10.50 -0.86 0.46
CA LYS A 176 10.97 -0.04 -0.68
C LYS A 176 9.92 0.99 -1.07
N ILE A 177 8.63 0.61 -1.15
CA ILE A 177 7.51 1.52 -1.42
C ILE A 177 7.43 2.61 -0.35
N ALA A 178 7.43 2.23 0.93
CA ALA A 178 7.35 3.18 2.04
C ALA A 178 8.53 4.17 2.02
N LEU A 179 9.74 3.68 1.80
CA LEU A 179 10.95 4.51 1.73
C LEU A 179 10.90 5.47 0.52
N ALA A 180 10.53 4.98 -0.66
CA ALA A 180 10.37 5.81 -1.86
C ALA A 180 9.34 6.92 -1.65
N THR A 181 8.20 6.57 -1.04
CA THR A 181 7.14 7.52 -0.70
C THR A 181 7.65 8.59 0.27
N ALA A 182 8.33 8.20 1.36
CA ALA A 182 8.87 9.15 2.32
C ALA A 182 9.89 10.10 1.68
N LEU A 183 10.83 9.56 0.91
CA LEU A 183 11.88 10.35 0.27
C LEU A 183 11.34 11.26 -0.84
N SER A 184 10.28 10.87 -1.54
CA SER A 184 9.63 11.74 -2.53
C SER A 184 8.85 12.90 -1.89
N ILE A 185 8.26 12.68 -0.70
CA ILE A 185 7.60 13.74 0.08
C ILE A 185 8.62 14.74 0.62
N LEU A 186 9.78 14.24 1.06
CA LEU A 186 10.86 15.03 1.66
C LEU A 186 11.89 15.49 0.60
N TYR A 187 11.54 15.43 -0.68
CA TYR A 187 12.48 15.75 -1.75
C TYR A 187 12.96 17.19 -1.67
N ALA A 188 14.27 17.38 -1.90
CA ALA A 188 14.89 18.69 -1.76
C ALA A 188 14.40 19.70 -2.81
N PRO A 189 14.37 21.01 -2.47
CA PRO A 189 14.03 22.06 -3.43
C PRO A 189 15.08 22.19 -4.53
N LYS A 190 14.71 22.87 -5.61
CA LYS A 190 15.61 23.15 -6.73
C LYS A 190 16.90 23.82 -6.22
N GLY A 191 18.04 23.38 -6.74
CA GLY A 191 19.37 23.82 -6.33
C GLY A 191 20.03 22.93 -5.26
N GLN A 192 19.25 22.10 -4.53
CA GLN A 192 19.78 21.16 -3.52
C GLN A 192 19.55 19.69 -3.89
N ARG A 193 18.85 19.42 -4.99
CA ARG A 193 18.41 18.08 -5.41
C ARG A 193 19.56 17.13 -5.68
N ASP A 194 20.66 17.64 -6.27
CA ASP A 194 21.82 16.83 -6.57
C ASP A 194 22.51 16.32 -5.29
N GLU A 195 22.68 17.21 -4.34
CA GLU A 195 23.26 16.87 -3.03
C GLU A 195 22.38 15.92 -2.25
N TYR A 196 21.05 16.16 -2.26
CA TYR A 196 20.06 15.26 -1.68
C TYR A 196 20.16 13.84 -2.26
N CYS A 197 20.12 13.69 -3.58
CA CYS A 197 20.22 12.39 -4.24
C CYS A 197 21.54 11.69 -3.93
N THR A 198 22.65 12.44 -3.86
CA THR A 198 23.95 11.92 -3.49
C THR A 198 23.98 11.43 -2.04
N ALA A 199 23.36 12.17 -1.12
CA ALA A 199 23.24 11.75 0.27
C ALA A 199 22.35 10.49 0.43
N VAL A 200 21.22 10.42 -0.27
CA VAL A 200 20.35 9.22 -0.31
C VAL A 200 21.13 8.03 -0.85
N ALA A 201 21.87 8.18 -1.96
CA ALA A 201 22.73 7.12 -2.50
C ALA A 201 23.74 6.63 -1.45
N GLY A 202 24.41 7.54 -0.76
CA GLY A 202 25.38 7.21 0.28
C GLY A 202 24.79 6.43 1.45
N VAL A 203 23.56 6.73 1.85
CA VAL A 203 22.81 5.97 2.87
C VAL A 203 22.46 4.56 2.36
N LEU A 204 21.92 4.46 1.15
CA LEU A 204 21.51 3.18 0.57
C LEU A 204 22.71 2.24 0.40
N ILE A 205 23.85 2.74 -0.08
CA ILE A 205 25.11 1.98 -0.21
C ILE A 205 25.56 1.39 1.13
N LYS A 206 25.34 2.10 2.24
CA LYS A 206 25.79 1.68 3.58
C LYS A 206 24.78 0.80 4.31
N GLN A 207 23.50 0.96 4.02
CA GLN A 207 22.43 0.37 4.83
C GLN A 207 21.66 -0.74 4.12
N THR A 208 21.94 -0.97 2.82
CA THR A 208 21.26 -2.00 2.04
C THR A 208 22.27 -2.90 1.31
N ASP A 209 21.79 -4.03 0.83
CA ASP A 209 22.49 -4.95 -0.05
C ASP A 209 22.28 -4.63 -1.54
N TRP A 210 21.72 -3.44 -1.86
CA TRP A 210 21.38 -3.06 -3.21
C TRP A 210 22.63 -2.80 -4.06
N ASP A 211 22.57 -3.28 -5.29
CA ASP A 211 23.60 -2.97 -6.29
C ASP A 211 23.46 -1.54 -6.85
N ASP A 212 24.38 -1.17 -7.71
CA ASP A 212 24.41 0.18 -8.30
C ASP A 212 23.15 0.45 -9.15
N ASN A 213 22.62 -0.56 -9.85
CA ASN A 213 21.45 -0.42 -10.70
C ASN A 213 20.19 -0.25 -9.85
N GLU A 214 20.03 -1.07 -8.80
CA GLU A 214 18.92 -0.95 -7.86
C GLU A 214 18.87 0.45 -7.20
N ILE A 215 20.03 0.99 -6.82
CA ILE A 215 20.12 2.35 -6.22
C ILE A 215 19.86 3.43 -7.26
N ASN A 216 20.42 3.31 -8.46
CA ASN A 216 20.21 4.25 -9.55
C ASN A 216 18.74 4.36 -9.94
N ASP A 217 18.10 3.22 -10.17
CA ASP A 217 16.68 3.14 -10.52
C ASP A 217 15.81 3.73 -9.41
N PHE A 218 16.09 3.39 -8.16
CA PHE A 218 15.34 3.88 -7.01
C PHE A 218 15.41 5.41 -6.87
N ILE A 219 16.61 6.00 -7.03
CA ILE A 219 16.79 7.46 -6.94
C ILE A 219 16.12 8.15 -8.13
N TYR A 220 16.24 7.58 -9.32
CA TYR A 220 15.58 8.08 -10.51
C TYR A 220 14.05 8.11 -10.33
N ASP A 221 13.48 7.04 -9.81
CA ASP A 221 12.05 6.93 -9.56
C ASP A 221 11.54 8.01 -8.61
N ILE A 222 12.28 8.26 -7.52
CA ILE A 222 11.96 9.31 -6.56
C ILE A 222 12.04 10.69 -7.22
N ALA A 223 13.07 10.95 -8.04
CA ALA A 223 13.25 12.20 -8.73
C ALA A 223 12.11 12.49 -9.73
N VAL A 224 11.70 11.47 -10.49
CA VAL A 224 10.57 11.57 -11.43
C VAL A 224 9.28 11.88 -10.68
N GLU A 225 8.95 11.13 -9.63
CA GLU A 225 7.73 11.33 -8.83
C GLU A 225 7.72 12.68 -8.12
N SER A 226 8.89 13.26 -7.86
CA SER A 226 9.05 14.58 -7.24
C SER A 226 9.10 15.73 -8.27
N ASN A 227 8.81 15.47 -9.54
CA ASN A 227 8.88 16.43 -10.64
C ASN A 227 10.24 17.13 -10.74
N ASP A 228 11.34 16.38 -10.57
CA ASP A 228 12.69 16.92 -10.81
C ASP A 228 12.93 17.09 -12.31
N ASP A 229 13.03 18.33 -12.76
CA ASP A 229 13.31 18.70 -14.15
C ASP A 229 14.68 18.17 -14.66
N GLU A 230 15.55 17.74 -13.74
CA GLU A 230 16.84 17.12 -14.03
C GLU A 230 16.89 15.63 -13.64
N SER A 231 15.74 14.94 -13.56
CA SER A 231 15.67 13.53 -13.12
C SER A 231 16.61 12.60 -13.91
N GLU A 232 16.80 12.85 -15.21
CA GLU A 232 17.72 12.07 -16.03
C GLU A 232 19.17 12.10 -15.50
N ASN A 233 19.60 13.22 -14.92
CA ASN A 233 20.92 13.38 -14.32
C ASN A 233 21.06 12.55 -13.02
N ARG A 234 19.96 12.04 -12.46
CA ARG A 234 19.97 11.24 -11.23
C ARG A 234 20.21 9.74 -11.48
N LYS A 235 20.10 9.28 -12.72
CA LYS A 235 20.21 7.85 -13.12
C LYS A 235 21.53 7.17 -12.74
N ASN A 236 22.58 7.91 -12.44
CA ASN A 236 23.89 7.35 -12.14
C ASN A 236 24.38 7.66 -10.72
N LYS A 237 23.49 8.12 -9.83
CA LYS A 237 23.87 8.57 -8.48
C LYS A 237 24.42 7.46 -7.58
N GLY A 238 23.90 6.25 -7.66
CA GLY A 238 24.44 5.09 -6.94
C GLY A 238 25.87 4.80 -7.36
N SER A 239 26.08 4.60 -8.68
CA SER A 239 27.39 4.27 -9.26
C SER A 239 28.44 5.35 -9.01
N THR A 240 28.10 6.63 -9.18
CA THR A 240 29.02 7.74 -8.97
C THR A 240 29.38 7.93 -7.50
N THR A 241 28.40 7.77 -6.59
CA THR A 241 28.62 7.88 -5.15
C THR A 241 29.48 6.74 -4.63
N ARG A 242 29.28 5.50 -5.11
CA ARG A 242 30.08 4.34 -4.71
C ARG A 242 31.56 4.49 -5.12
N LYS A 243 31.82 5.09 -6.29
CA LYS A 243 33.17 5.38 -6.76
C LYS A 243 33.84 6.54 -6.03
N SER A 244 33.08 7.36 -5.31
CA SER A 244 33.63 8.48 -4.54
C SER A 244 34.45 7.98 -3.36
N LYS A 245 35.67 8.54 -3.17
CA LYS A 245 36.54 8.24 -2.02
C LYS A 245 35.94 8.73 -0.69
N LYS A 246 34.96 9.64 -0.73
CA LYS A 246 34.26 10.19 0.46
C LYS A 246 32.75 10.19 0.18
N PRO A 247 32.09 9.05 0.25
CA PRO A 247 30.63 9.01 0.08
C PRO A 247 29.96 9.82 1.20
N PHE A 248 29.10 10.76 0.82
CA PHE A 248 28.28 11.53 1.76
C PHE A 248 27.38 10.57 2.55
N GLY A 249 27.03 10.95 3.76
CA GLY A 249 26.20 10.17 4.66
C GLY A 249 25.21 11.05 5.42
N MET A 250 24.51 10.45 6.38
CA MET A 250 23.42 11.05 7.17
C MET A 250 23.58 12.52 7.65
N PRO A 251 24.77 13.07 7.97
CA PRO A 251 24.87 14.47 8.44
C PRO A 251 24.39 15.54 7.46
N LYS A 252 24.18 15.20 6.19
CA LYS A 252 23.70 16.16 5.17
C LYS A 252 22.19 16.01 4.84
N LEU A 253 21.51 15.08 5.50
CA LEU A 253 20.05 14.89 5.37
C LEU A 253 19.27 15.48 6.55
N ALA A 254 19.96 16.03 7.54
CA ALA A 254 19.37 16.64 8.74
C ALA A 254 19.09 18.14 8.54
#